data_2ad7c8fc7bc7e9b778550675b328cc1f
#
_entry.id   2ad7c8fc7bc7e9b778550675b328cc1f
#
_cell.length_a   1.000
_cell.length_b   1.000
_cell.length_c   1.000
_cell.angle_alpha   90.00
_cell.angle_beta   90.00
_cell.angle_gamma   90.00
#
_symmetry.space_group_name_H-M   'P 1'
#
loop_
_entity.id
_entity.type
_entity.pdbx_description
1 polymer ?
#
loop_
_entity_poly.entity_id
_entity_poly.type
_entity_poly.pdbx_seq_one_letter_code
_entity_poly.pdbx_strand_id
1 'polypeptide(L)'
;MLPARHRLRRSSDFAAVLRGARGAGGSRSGSRFIVVHVNPTDARAGQPPRVGLVVSKAVGNAVVRNRAKRVLRALMSSRISQLPDGVDVVIRAKTDLPGTPTAILAHDLDKLLATVLRRAGSQEGH
;
A
#
# COMPACT_ATOMS: atom_id res chain seq x y z
N MET A 1 -13.03 -6.27 4.45
CA MET A 1 -11.98 -7.29 4.30
C MET A 1 -11.58 -7.39 2.82
N LEU A 2 -10.30 -7.51 2.54
CA LEU A 2 -9.84 -7.60 1.15
C LEU A 2 -10.02 -9.02 0.61
N PRO A 3 -10.72 -9.18 -0.54
CA PRO A 3 -10.78 -10.49 -1.22
C PRO A 3 -9.40 -11.00 -1.63
N ALA A 4 -9.27 -12.31 -1.81
CA ALA A 4 -8.00 -12.94 -2.15
C ALA A 4 -7.35 -12.35 -3.41
N ARG A 5 -8.16 -12.00 -4.42
CA ARG A 5 -7.65 -11.41 -5.68
C ARG A 5 -6.99 -10.06 -5.50
N HIS A 6 -7.26 -9.39 -4.37
CA HIS A 6 -6.69 -8.07 -4.05
C HIS A 6 -5.58 -8.15 -3.01
N ARG A 7 -5.07 -9.35 -2.69
CA ARG A 7 -4.00 -9.50 -1.70
C ARG A 7 -2.68 -9.88 -2.36
N LEU A 8 -1.62 -9.16 -2.00
CA LEU A 8 -0.26 -9.60 -2.28
C LEU A 8 0.11 -10.67 -1.26
N ARG A 9 0.65 -11.80 -1.72
CA ARG A 9 0.97 -12.93 -0.86
C ARG A 9 2.42 -13.38 -0.94
N ARG A 10 3.04 -13.27 -2.12
CA ARG A 10 4.39 -13.80 -2.34
C ARG A 10 5.44 -12.78 -1.97
N SER A 11 6.52 -13.24 -1.32
CA SER A 11 7.64 -12.36 -0.97
C SER A 11 8.23 -11.69 -2.20
N SER A 12 8.27 -12.40 -3.34
CA SER A 12 8.78 -11.84 -4.59
C SER A 12 7.92 -10.68 -5.09
N ASP A 13 6.59 -10.76 -4.90
CA ASP A 13 5.68 -9.68 -5.29
C ASP A 13 5.91 -8.42 -4.43
N PHE A 14 6.08 -8.60 -3.12
CA PHE A 14 6.41 -7.48 -2.23
C PHE A 14 7.75 -6.86 -2.61
N ALA A 15 8.76 -7.68 -2.85
CA ALA A 15 10.09 -7.19 -3.23
C ALA A 15 10.03 -6.42 -4.55
N ALA A 16 9.24 -6.89 -5.50
CA ALA A 16 9.08 -6.22 -6.79
C ALA A 16 8.48 -4.81 -6.62
N VAL A 17 7.46 -4.67 -5.76
CA VAL A 17 6.85 -3.36 -5.48
C VAL A 17 7.85 -2.43 -4.82
N LEU A 18 8.57 -2.92 -3.81
CA LEU A 18 9.54 -2.10 -3.09
C LEU A 18 10.71 -1.67 -3.97
N ARG A 19 11.17 -2.54 -4.89
CA ARG A 19 12.20 -2.18 -5.86
C ARG A 19 11.67 -1.22 -6.93
N GLY A 20 10.45 -1.48 -7.41
CA GLY A 20 9.81 -0.66 -8.43
C GLY A 20 9.61 0.79 -7.99
N ALA A 21 9.40 1.02 -6.69
CA ALA A 21 9.27 2.37 -6.16
C ALA A 21 10.54 3.22 -6.30
N ARG A 22 11.67 2.55 -6.52
CA ARG A 22 12.96 3.23 -6.73
C ARG A 22 13.34 3.29 -8.21
N GLY A 23 12.60 2.60 -9.07
CA GLY A 23 12.86 2.52 -10.49
C GLY A 23 11.79 3.20 -11.32
N ALA A 24 11.83 2.95 -12.63
CA ALA A 24 10.86 3.52 -13.56
C ALA A 24 9.45 2.99 -13.28
N GLY A 25 8.47 3.89 -13.25
CA GLY A 25 7.06 3.55 -13.09
C GLY A 25 6.59 3.43 -11.66
N GLY A 26 7.48 3.20 -10.71
CA GLY A 26 7.12 3.09 -9.31
C GLY A 26 7.12 4.43 -8.58
N SER A 27 6.42 4.50 -7.46
CA SER A 27 6.36 5.70 -6.64
C SER A 27 6.15 5.33 -5.19
N ARG A 28 6.61 6.19 -4.29
CA ARG A 28 6.33 6.04 -2.86
C ARG A 28 6.12 7.40 -2.22
N SER A 29 5.34 7.41 -1.14
CA SER A 29 5.16 8.59 -0.32
C SER A 29 4.89 8.14 1.12
N GLY A 30 5.33 8.92 2.09
CA GLY A 30 5.20 8.54 3.48
C GLY A 30 4.71 9.67 4.36
N SER A 31 4.10 9.29 5.47
CA SER A 31 3.74 10.16 6.56
C SER A 31 4.46 9.71 7.82
N ARG A 32 4.08 10.27 8.96
CA ARG A 32 4.58 9.84 10.26
C ARG A 32 4.22 8.40 10.59
N PHE A 33 3.12 7.89 10.04
CA PHE A 33 2.52 6.62 10.46
C PHE A 33 2.69 5.49 9.47
N ILE A 34 2.71 5.79 8.17
CA ILE A 34 2.76 4.78 7.10
C ILE A 34 3.57 5.27 5.92
N VAL A 35 4.05 4.31 5.12
CA VAL A 35 4.64 4.58 3.80
C VAL A 35 3.87 3.78 2.78
N VAL A 36 3.44 4.41 1.70
CA VAL A 36 2.72 3.78 0.60
C VAL A 36 3.65 3.66 -0.60
N HIS A 37 3.79 2.44 -1.11
CA HIS A 37 4.55 2.14 -2.33
C HIS A 37 3.60 1.65 -3.39
N VAL A 38 3.76 2.14 -4.61
CA VAL A 38 2.95 1.74 -5.77
C VAL A 38 3.86 1.29 -6.88
N ASN A 39 3.49 0.20 -7.55
CA ASN A 39 4.22 -0.30 -8.70
C ASN A 39 3.23 -0.73 -9.78
N PRO A 40 2.98 0.12 -10.81
CA PRO A 40 2.25 -0.32 -11.98
C PRO A 40 3.12 -1.32 -12.76
N THR A 41 2.51 -2.39 -13.25
CA THR A 41 3.24 -3.40 -13.98
C THR A 41 2.45 -3.87 -15.19
N ASP A 42 3.11 -3.91 -16.35
CA ASP A 42 2.51 -4.40 -17.59
C ASP A 42 2.20 -5.90 -17.52
N ALA A 43 2.96 -6.63 -16.72
CA ALA A 43 2.74 -8.06 -16.54
C ALA A 43 1.35 -8.38 -15.96
N ARG A 44 0.72 -7.39 -15.32
CA ARG A 44 -0.60 -7.54 -14.71
C ARG A 44 -1.64 -6.63 -15.34
N ALA A 45 -1.36 -6.10 -16.52
CA ALA A 45 -2.32 -5.21 -17.21
C ALA A 45 -3.67 -5.92 -17.33
N GLY A 46 -4.75 -5.24 -16.95
CA GLY A 46 -6.09 -5.80 -16.97
C GLY A 46 -6.43 -6.70 -15.77
N GLN A 47 -5.47 -6.96 -14.89
CA GLN A 47 -5.71 -7.74 -13.67
C GLN A 47 -6.14 -6.82 -12.52
N PRO A 48 -6.90 -7.33 -11.54
CA PRO A 48 -7.30 -6.51 -10.39
C PRO A 48 -6.09 -5.99 -9.62
N PRO A 49 -6.19 -4.79 -9.01
CA PRO A 49 -5.10 -4.29 -8.16
C PRO A 49 -4.92 -5.18 -6.93
N ARG A 50 -3.68 -5.22 -6.43
CA ARG A 50 -3.35 -6.01 -5.25
C ARG A 50 -2.74 -5.11 -4.19
N VAL A 51 -2.99 -5.44 -2.92
CA VAL A 51 -2.49 -4.70 -1.75
C VAL A 51 -1.77 -5.66 -0.82
N GLY A 52 -0.59 -5.25 -0.38
CA GLY A 52 0.17 -5.95 0.64
C GLY A 52 0.45 -5.03 1.82
N LEU A 53 0.55 -5.63 3.00
CA LEU A 53 0.84 -4.89 4.23
C LEU A 53 2.15 -5.42 4.82
N VAL A 54 3.02 -4.50 5.24
CA VAL A 54 4.26 -4.84 5.92
C VAL A 54 4.24 -4.20 7.30
N VAL A 55 4.22 -5.03 8.34
CA VAL A 55 4.26 -4.55 9.72
C VAL A 55 5.38 -5.30 10.42
N SER A 56 6.52 -4.63 10.60
CA SER A 56 7.70 -5.26 11.20
C SER A 56 7.57 -5.40 12.72
N LYS A 57 8.47 -6.18 13.31
CA LYS A 57 8.53 -6.38 14.76
C LYS A 57 8.79 -5.08 15.51
N ALA A 58 9.41 -4.09 14.87
CA ALA A 58 9.69 -2.79 15.48
C ALA A 58 8.42 -2.02 15.81
N VAL A 59 7.29 -2.34 15.16
CA VAL A 59 6.00 -1.68 15.43
C VAL A 59 5.43 -2.13 16.78
N GLY A 60 5.65 -3.38 17.15
CA GLY A 60 5.15 -3.91 18.42
C GLY A 60 5.07 -5.42 18.41
N ASN A 61 4.44 -5.97 19.46
CA ASN A 61 4.24 -7.41 19.58
C ASN A 61 3.19 -7.91 18.57
N ALA A 62 2.94 -9.23 18.57
CA ALA A 62 2.02 -9.84 17.62
C ALA A 62 0.61 -9.25 17.67
N VAL A 63 0.12 -8.95 18.87
CA VAL A 63 -1.23 -8.37 19.05
C VAL A 63 -1.29 -6.99 18.41
N VAL A 64 -0.29 -6.15 18.67
CA VAL A 64 -0.20 -4.78 18.10
C VAL A 64 -0.09 -4.85 16.57
N ARG A 65 0.77 -5.75 16.06
CA ARG A 65 0.97 -5.90 14.62
C ARG A 65 -0.30 -6.39 13.91
N ASN A 66 -0.99 -7.36 14.50
CA ASN A 66 -2.24 -7.88 13.92
C ASN A 66 -3.33 -6.81 13.88
N ARG A 67 -3.40 -6.00 14.93
CA ARG A 67 -4.35 -4.87 14.98
C ARG A 67 -4.06 -3.86 13.88
N ALA A 68 -2.80 -3.50 13.70
CA ALA A 68 -2.38 -2.57 12.64
C ALA A 68 -2.77 -3.11 11.25
N LYS A 69 -2.50 -4.39 11.00
CA LYS A 69 -2.88 -5.03 9.73
C LYS A 69 -4.38 -4.99 9.52
N ARG A 70 -5.16 -5.28 10.56
CA ARG A 70 -6.62 -5.28 10.48
C ARG A 70 -7.17 -3.91 10.12
N VAL A 71 -6.68 -2.87 10.78
CA VAL A 71 -7.09 -1.49 10.52
C VAL A 71 -6.75 -1.09 9.08
N LEU A 72 -5.52 -1.35 8.65
CA LEU A 72 -5.07 -0.99 7.30
C LEU A 72 -5.84 -1.76 6.22
N ARG A 73 -6.14 -3.05 6.44
CA ARG A 73 -6.97 -3.83 5.49
C ARG A 73 -8.37 -3.25 5.38
N ALA A 74 -8.96 -2.89 6.51
CA ALA A 74 -10.31 -2.30 6.51
C ALA A 74 -10.32 -0.98 5.73
N LEU A 75 -9.33 -0.12 5.95
CA LEU A 75 -9.21 1.14 5.23
C LEU A 75 -9.01 0.91 3.73
N MET A 76 -8.16 -0.02 3.35
CA MET A 76 -7.91 -0.31 1.93
C MET A 76 -9.11 -0.98 1.26
N SER A 77 -9.88 -1.77 2.00
CA SER A 77 -11.06 -2.43 1.46
C SER A 77 -12.06 -1.44 0.86
N SER A 78 -12.24 -0.29 1.51
CA SER A 78 -13.14 0.76 1.00
C SER A 78 -12.49 1.63 -0.07
N ARG A 79 -11.19 1.46 -0.34
CA ARG A 79 -10.43 2.27 -1.30
C ARG A 79 -9.94 1.50 -2.50
N ILE A 80 -10.17 0.19 -2.52
CA ILE A 80 -9.66 -0.67 -3.60
C ILE A 80 -10.19 -0.26 -4.97
N SER A 81 -11.41 0.24 -5.04
CA SER A 81 -12.03 0.69 -6.28
C SER A 81 -11.35 1.95 -6.86
N GLN A 82 -10.58 2.66 -6.06
CA GLN A 82 -9.83 3.84 -6.53
C GLN A 82 -8.54 3.46 -7.23
N LEU A 83 -8.10 2.21 -7.11
CA LEU A 83 -6.85 1.73 -7.69
C LEU A 83 -7.09 1.26 -9.12
N PRO A 84 -6.23 1.67 -10.07
CA PRO A 84 -6.33 1.15 -11.43
C PRO A 84 -5.91 -0.32 -11.50
N ASP A 85 -6.41 -1.01 -12.52
CA ASP A 85 -5.98 -2.38 -12.77
C ASP A 85 -4.47 -2.44 -13.06
N GLY A 86 -3.86 -3.56 -12.73
CA GLY A 86 -2.45 -3.79 -12.98
C GLY A 86 -1.51 -3.17 -11.95
N VAL A 87 -2.06 -2.53 -10.91
CA VAL A 87 -1.26 -1.85 -9.89
C VAL A 87 -1.12 -2.73 -8.65
N ASP A 88 0.10 -2.81 -8.14
CA ASP A 88 0.38 -3.42 -6.83
C ASP A 88 0.75 -2.31 -5.84
N VAL A 89 0.16 -2.36 -4.66
CA VAL A 89 0.37 -1.38 -3.60
C VAL A 89 0.89 -2.10 -2.36
N VAL A 90 1.94 -1.57 -1.75
CA VAL A 90 2.41 -2.05 -0.45
C VAL A 90 2.34 -0.91 0.54
N ILE A 91 1.71 -1.16 1.68
CA ILE A 91 1.65 -0.20 2.79
C ILE A 91 2.52 -0.72 3.92
N ARG A 92 3.52 0.07 4.31
CA ARG A 92 4.39 -0.26 5.43
C ARG A 92 3.99 0.56 6.63
N ALA A 93 3.74 -0.11 7.76
CA ALA A 93 3.46 0.56 9.02
C ALA A 93 4.76 1.05 9.66
N LYS A 94 4.76 2.28 10.16
CA LYS A 94 5.88 2.85 10.90
C LYS A 94 5.64 2.70 12.41
N THR A 95 6.69 2.87 13.19
CA THR A 95 6.63 2.63 14.63
C THR A 95 5.67 3.56 15.39
N ASP A 96 5.32 4.69 14.81
CA ASP A 96 4.38 5.63 15.42
C ASP A 96 2.91 5.30 15.16
N LEU A 97 2.63 4.25 14.35
CA LEU A 97 1.25 3.92 13.99
C LEU A 97 0.39 3.46 15.17
N PRO A 98 0.88 2.58 16.09
CA PRO A 98 0.01 2.08 17.17
C PRO A 98 -0.59 3.20 18.00
N GLY A 99 -1.89 3.08 18.29
CA GLY A 99 -2.62 4.08 19.05
C GLY A 99 -3.12 5.26 18.24
N THR A 100 -2.78 5.36 16.98
CA THR A 100 -3.26 6.45 16.13
C THR A 100 -4.73 6.23 15.78
N PRO A 101 -5.59 7.26 15.94
CA PRO A 101 -7.01 7.13 15.57
C PRO A 101 -7.18 6.75 14.10
N THR A 102 -8.17 5.90 13.84
CA THR A 102 -8.46 5.42 12.49
C THR A 102 -8.74 6.57 11.51
N ALA A 103 -9.44 7.61 11.97
CA ALA A 103 -9.74 8.76 11.12
C ALA A 103 -8.47 9.48 10.64
N ILE A 104 -7.44 9.56 11.47
CA ILE A 104 -6.16 10.16 11.10
C ILE A 104 -5.45 9.28 10.09
N LEU A 105 -5.45 7.97 10.29
CA LEU A 105 -4.85 7.02 9.34
C LEU A 105 -5.57 7.06 8.00
N ALA A 106 -6.90 7.15 8.02
CA ALA A 106 -7.69 7.25 6.79
C ALA A 106 -7.33 8.50 6.00
N HIS A 107 -7.23 9.65 6.66
CA HIS A 107 -6.85 10.91 6.03
C HIS A 107 -5.45 10.83 5.42
N ASP A 108 -4.49 10.29 6.17
CA ASP A 108 -3.12 10.09 5.69
C ASP A 108 -3.09 9.19 4.47
N LEU A 109 -3.80 8.06 4.55
CA LEU A 109 -3.83 7.08 3.47
C LEU A 109 -4.39 7.69 2.18
N ASP A 110 -5.46 8.46 2.28
CA ASP A 110 -6.06 9.12 1.11
C ASP A 110 -5.07 10.09 0.46
N LYS A 111 -4.38 10.88 1.25
CA LYS A 111 -3.37 11.81 0.74
C LYS A 111 -2.21 11.09 0.06
N LEU A 112 -1.71 10.04 0.69
CA LEU A 112 -0.56 9.30 0.17
C LEU A 112 -0.92 8.53 -1.09
N LEU A 113 -2.10 7.90 -1.14
CA LEU A 113 -2.58 7.21 -2.34
C LEU A 113 -2.71 8.18 -3.51
N ALA A 114 -3.34 9.33 -3.28
CA ALA A 114 -3.49 10.34 -4.33
C ALA A 114 -2.12 10.78 -4.87
N THR A 115 -1.15 10.97 -3.99
CA THR A 115 0.19 11.40 -4.37
C THR A 115 0.91 10.33 -5.21
N VAL A 116 0.93 9.07 -4.74
CA VAL A 116 1.68 8.02 -5.44
C VAL A 116 1.03 7.64 -6.76
N LEU A 117 -0.30 7.61 -6.82
CA LEU A 117 -1.02 7.28 -8.06
C LEU A 117 -0.83 8.37 -9.11
N ARG A 118 -0.85 9.63 -8.70
CA ARG A 118 -0.60 10.76 -9.61
C ARG A 118 0.83 10.70 -10.18
N ARG A 119 1.83 10.42 -9.34
CA ARG A 119 3.22 10.33 -9.78
C ARG A 119 3.43 9.16 -10.74
N ALA A 120 2.85 8.00 -10.43
CA ALA A 120 2.96 6.83 -11.30
C ALA A 120 2.27 7.07 -12.64
N GLY A 121 1.08 7.68 -12.63
CA GLY A 121 0.34 8.05 -13.84
C GLY A 121 1.09 9.06 -14.69
N SER A 122 1.73 10.05 -14.07
CA SER A 122 2.53 11.04 -14.79
C SER A 122 3.70 10.42 -15.52
N GLN A 123 4.34 9.42 -14.91
CA GLN A 123 5.44 8.69 -15.54
C GLN A 123 4.96 7.86 -16.72
N GLU A 124 3.78 7.28 -16.62
CA GLU A 124 3.20 6.49 -17.70
C GLU A 124 2.67 7.36 -18.85
N GLY A 125 2.29 8.59 -18.57
CA GLY A 125 1.71 9.50 -19.54
C GLY A 125 2.68 10.03 -20.58
N HIS A 126 3.92 9.64 -20.50
CA HIS A 126 4.96 10.01 -21.45
C HIS A 126 5.23 8.87 -22.41
#